data_98942333cfa553c9a4b014bcaeb78456
#
_entry.id   98942333cfa553c9a4b014bcaeb78456
#
_cell.length_a   1.000
_cell.length_b   1.000
_cell.length_c   1.000
_cell.angle_alpha   90.00
_cell.angle_beta   90.00
_cell.angle_gamma   90.00
#
_symmetry.space_group_name_H-M   'P 1'
#
loop_
_entity.id
_entity.type
_entity.pdbx_description
1 polymer ?
#
loop_
_entity_poly.entity_id
_entity_poly.type
_entity_poly.pdbx_seq_one_letter_code
_entity_poly.pdbx_strand_id
1 'polypeptide(L)'
;MIGNRVEICGVDTSKIPVLKEKEKIELLKKIKEGDKKSRDKLVEGNLRLVLSVVQRFSSRGENPDDLFQIGCIGLIKAIDNFDMTQNVKFSTYAVPMIIGEIRRYLRDNDSVRVSRSIKDTAYKAMQAKEALINLHHREPSIIEIAEYLSLPKEEVVIALESIVDPISLYEPVYSDGGDTIYVLDQVGDRNDDLNWLDEIAFKEAVRNLSDREKRILGLRFMQGKTQMEVSEEIGISQAQVSRLEKGAISKIKGK
;
A
#
# COMPACT_ATOMS: atom_id res chain seq x y z
N MET A 1 16.08 39.96 -10.50
CA MET A 1 15.22 38.80 -10.19
C MET A 1 16.00 37.54 -10.54
N ILE A 2 16.55 36.86 -9.54
CA ILE A 2 17.26 35.59 -9.72
C ILE A 2 16.16 34.56 -9.95
N GLY A 3 15.95 34.16 -11.20
CA GLY A 3 15.03 33.09 -11.52
C GLY A 3 15.56 31.79 -10.90
N ASN A 4 14.79 31.18 -10.01
CA ASN A 4 15.10 29.87 -9.45
C ASN A 4 15.27 28.89 -10.63
N ARG A 5 16.53 28.53 -10.88
CA ARG A 5 16.92 27.53 -11.86
C ARG A 5 16.61 26.18 -11.23
N VAL A 6 15.52 25.56 -11.63
CA VAL A 6 15.13 24.23 -11.17
C VAL A 6 15.34 23.29 -12.34
N GLU A 7 16.15 22.27 -12.14
CA GLU A 7 16.31 21.16 -13.06
C GLU A 7 15.32 20.07 -12.64
N ILE A 8 14.38 19.75 -13.53
CA ILE A 8 13.36 18.72 -13.32
C ILE A 8 13.47 17.71 -14.45
N CYS A 9 13.66 16.45 -14.14
CA CYS A 9 13.87 15.37 -15.12
C CYS A 9 15.00 15.64 -16.11
N GLY A 10 16.09 16.32 -15.68
CA GLY A 10 17.21 16.70 -16.57
C GLY A 10 16.87 17.84 -17.55
N VAL A 11 15.70 18.44 -17.45
CA VAL A 11 15.29 19.58 -18.28
C VAL A 11 15.57 20.89 -17.56
N ASP A 12 16.43 21.72 -18.15
CA ASP A 12 16.68 23.09 -17.68
C ASP A 12 15.44 23.96 -17.96
N THR A 13 14.71 24.30 -16.91
CA THR A 13 13.44 25.06 -17.02
C THR A 13 13.62 26.45 -17.62
N SER A 14 14.84 27.00 -17.62
CA SER A 14 15.14 28.31 -18.21
C SER A 14 15.15 28.29 -19.73
N LYS A 15 15.44 27.14 -20.34
CA LYS A 15 15.57 26.96 -21.78
C LYS A 15 14.26 26.54 -22.49
N ILE A 16 13.21 26.29 -21.75
CA ILE A 16 11.91 25.86 -22.31
C ILE A 16 11.33 26.98 -23.16
N PRO A 17 11.04 26.75 -24.47
CA PRO A 17 10.48 27.75 -25.35
C PRO A 17 9.08 28.15 -24.91
N VAL A 18 8.72 29.40 -25.17
CA VAL A 18 7.36 29.92 -24.94
C VAL A 18 6.73 30.22 -26.28
N LEU A 19 5.65 29.52 -26.60
CA LEU A 19 4.90 29.73 -27.85
C LEU A 19 3.88 30.87 -27.72
N LYS A 20 3.82 31.73 -28.74
CA LYS A 20 2.76 32.75 -28.87
C LYS A 20 1.43 32.09 -29.21
N GLU A 21 0.31 32.75 -28.86
CA GLU A 21 -1.02 32.19 -29.06
C GLU A 21 -1.31 31.84 -30.55
N LYS A 22 -0.85 32.71 -31.48
CA LYS A 22 -0.99 32.44 -32.93
C LYS A 22 -0.26 31.17 -33.37
N GLU A 23 0.96 30.96 -32.86
CA GLU A 23 1.75 29.75 -33.15
C GLU A 23 1.08 28.49 -32.60
N LYS A 24 0.48 28.56 -31.44
CA LYS A 24 -0.26 27.42 -30.84
C LYS A 24 -1.44 27.01 -31.73
N ILE A 25 -2.19 27.99 -32.24
CA ILE A 25 -3.33 27.73 -33.13
C ILE A 25 -2.88 27.08 -34.46
N GLU A 26 -1.76 27.55 -35.03
CA GLU A 26 -1.21 26.96 -36.24
C GLU A 26 -0.73 25.53 -36.04
N LEU A 27 -0.03 25.28 -34.91
CA LEU A 27 0.41 23.94 -34.56
C LEU A 27 -0.78 23.00 -34.31
N LEU A 28 -1.83 23.45 -33.62
CA LEU A 28 -3.04 22.65 -33.39
C LEU A 28 -3.74 22.28 -34.72
N LYS A 29 -3.75 23.15 -35.72
CA LYS A 29 -4.28 22.83 -37.06
C LYS A 29 -3.48 21.70 -37.71
N LYS A 30 -2.14 21.83 -37.74
CA LYS A 30 -1.25 20.80 -38.29
C LYS A 30 -1.34 19.46 -37.58
N ILE A 31 -1.57 19.47 -36.26
CA ILE A 31 -1.77 18.25 -35.45
C ILE A 31 -3.04 17.52 -35.89
N LYS A 32 -4.13 18.25 -36.20
CA LYS A 32 -5.36 17.63 -36.73
C LYS A 32 -5.15 17.01 -38.14
N GLU A 33 -4.15 17.48 -38.88
CA GLU A 33 -3.72 16.90 -40.16
C GLU A 33 -2.75 15.71 -39.98
N GLY A 34 -2.38 15.38 -38.75
CA GLY A 34 -1.54 14.22 -38.42
C GLY A 34 -0.04 14.53 -38.28
N ASP A 35 0.38 15.80 -38.22
CA ASP A 35 1.80 16.16 -38.07
C ASP A 35 2.33 15.92 -36.63
N LYS A 36 3.11 14.85 -36.48
CA LYS A 36 3.75 14.49 -35.20
C LYS A 36 4.77 15.54 -34.74
N LYS A 37 5.53 16.17 -35.66
CA LYS A 37 6.53 17.18 -35.30
C LYS A 37 5.89 18.41 -34.66
N SER A 38 4.75 18.84 -35.19
CA SER A 38 3.97 19.94 -34.63
C SER A 38 3.42 19.60 -33.25
N ARG A 39 3.06 18.33 -33.01
CA ARG A 39 2.63 17.84 -31.70
C ARG A 39 3.76 17.93 -30.66
N ASP A 40 4.95 17.43 -31.00
CA ASP A 40 6.10 17.48 -30.10
C ASP A 40 6.48 18.92 -29.74
N LYS A 41 6.51 19.80 -30.76
CA LYS A 41 6.78 21.24 -30.58
C LYS A 41 5.74 21.93 -29.70
N LEU A 42 4.46 21.55 -29.80
CA LEU A 42 3.40 22.08 -28.94
C LEU A 42 3.53 21.58 -27.49
N VAL A 43 3.92 20.32 -27.28
CA VAL A 43 4.22 19.77 -25.95
C VAL A 43 5.36 20.56 -25.32
N GLU A 44 6.51 20.67 -26.00
CA GLU A 44 7.70 21.39 -25.51
C GLU A 44 7.36 22.82 -25.11
N GLY A 45 6.65 23.54 -26.00
CA GLY A 45 6.28 24.94 -25.77
C GLY A 45 5.25 25.19 -24.65
N ASN A 46 4.67 24.10 -24.05
CA ASN A 46 3.72 24.20 -22.95
C ASN A 46 4.23 23.52 -21.66
N LEU A 47 5.47 23.00 -21.60
CA LEU A 47 6.02 22.40 -20.39
C LEU A 47 6.06 23.37 -19.20
N ARG A 48 6.26 24.68 -19.45
CA ARG A 48 6.17 25.70 -18.38
C ARG A 48 4.79 25.77 -17.74
N LEU A 49 3.73 25.47 -18.50
CA LEU A 49 2.37 25.38 -17.96
C LEU A 49 2.26 24.21 -16.98
N VAL A 50 2.83 23.04 -17.35
CA VAL A 50 2.88 21.87 -16.46
C VAL A 50 3.62 22.22 -15.17
N LEU A 51 4.80 22.84 -15.25
CA LEU A 51 5.58 23.26 -14.08
C LEU A 51 4.77 24.16 -13.14
N SER A 52 4.03 25.14 -13.69
CA SER A 52 3.20 26.03 -12.87
C SER A 52 2.06 25.31 -12.14
N VAL A 53 1.58 24.21 -12.73
CA VAL A 53 0.55 23.36 -12.09
C VAL A 53 1.18 22.48 -11.02
N VAL A 54 2.32 21.83 -11.31
CA VAL A 54 3.04 20.94 -10.38
C VAL A 54 3.41 21.67 -9.08
N GLN A 55 3.83 22.93 -9.17
CA GLN A 55 4.16 23.75 -7.98
C GLN A 55 3.01 23.82 -6.96
N ARG A 56 1.75 23.70 -7.38
CA ARG A 56 0.60 23.69 -6.47
C ARG A 56 0.47 22.40 -5.66
N PHE A 57 1.21 21.35 -6.05
CA PHE A 57 1.19 20.04 -5.41
C PHE A 57 2.49 19.73 -4.66
N SER A 58 3.44 20.67 -4.58
CA SER A 58 4.75 20.47 -3.94
C SER A 58 4.68 20.13 -2.43
N SER A 59 3.56 20.50 -1.76
CA SER A 59 3.34 20.19 -0.34
C SER A 59 2.82 18.77 -0.06
N ARG A 60 2.66 17.93 -1.11
CA ARG A 60 2.08 16.58 -0.98
C ARG A 60 3.10 15.48 -0.68
N GLY A 61 4.40 15.82 -0.55
CA GLY A 61 5.46 14.85 -0.23
C GLY A 61 5.93 13.97 -1.40
N GLU A 62 5.27 14.09 -2.56
CA GLU A 62 5.62 13.33 -3.75
C GLU A 62 6.83 13.92 -4.49
N ASN A 63 7.55 13.06 -5.23
CA ASN A 63 8.67 13.49 -6.04
C ASN A 63 8.20 14.48 -7.14
N PRO A 64 8.76 15.71 -7.19
CA PRO A 64 8.41 16.69 -8.22
C PRO A 64 8.61 16.18 -9.65
N ASP A 65 9.58 15.30 -9.90
CA ASP A 65 9.85 14.71 -11.21
C ASP A 65 8.70 13.80 -11.66
N ASP A 66 8.17 12.99 -10.76
CA ASP A 66 7.04 12.12 -11.04
C ASP A 66 5.77 12.93 -11.31
N LEU A 67 5.50 13.94 -10.48
CA LEU A 67 4.38 14.85 -10.70
C LEU A 67 4.49 15.58 -12.05
N PHE A 68 5.70 15.96 -12.46
CA PHE A 68 5.95 16.60 -13.74
C PHE A 68 5.67 15.64 -14.90
N GLN A 69 6.16 14.41 -14.85
CA GLN A 69 5.89 13.40 -15.88
C GLN A 69 4.39 13.12 -16.03
N ILE A 70 3.69 12.93 -14.91
CA ILE A 70 2.22 12.75 -14.91
C ILE A 70 1.51 14.00 -15.46
N GLY A 71 1.98 15.18 -15.09
CA GLY A 71 1.47 16.43 -15.66
C GLY A 71 1.67 16.52 -17.16
N CYS A 72 2.81 16.05 -17.69
CA CYS A 72 3.07 15.96 -19.14
C CYS A 72 2.11 14.98 -19.84
N ILE A 73 1.76 13.85 -19.20
CA ILE A 73 0.73 12.94 -19.72
C ILE A 73 -0.62 13.68 -19.82
N GLY A 74 -0.98 14.44 -18.80
CA GLY A 74 -2.19 15.28 -18.81
C GLY A 74 -2.18 16.33 -19.93
N LEU A 75 -1.02 16.98 -20.17
CA LEU A 75 -0.83 17.93 -21.28
C LEU A 75 -0.99 17.25 -22.65
N ILE A 76 -0.39 16.07 -22.83
CA ILE A 76 -0.50 15.30 -24.07
C ILE A 76 -1.95 14.93 -24.35
N LYS A 77 -2.68 14.42 -23.36
CA LYS A 77 -4.11 14.14 -23.49
C LYS A 77 -4.93 15.40 -23.82
N ALA A 78 -4.55 16.54 -23.25
CA ALA A 78 -5.21 17.80 -23.56
C ALA A 78 -4.96 18.22 -25.02
N ILE A 79 -3.76 18.03 -25.55
CA ILE A 79 -3.44 18.35 -26.96
C ILE A 79 -4.24 17.45 -27.91
N ASP A 80 -4.27 16.14 -27.61
CA ASP A 80 -4.94 15.15 -28.47
C ASP A 80 -6.47 15.34 -28.52
N ASN A 81 -7.07 15.81 -27.42
CA ASN A 81 -8.52 15.96 -27.29
C ASN A 81 -9.03 17.40 -27.41
N PHE A 82 -8.14 18.38 -27.72
CA PHE A 82 -8.56 19.78 -27.82
C PHE A 82 -9.42 20.06 -29.06
N ASP A 83 -10.61 20.60 -28.81
CA ASP A 83 -11.50 21.03 -29.87
C ASP A 83 -11.37 22.56 -30.11
N MET A 84 -10.86 22.92 -31.30
CA MET A 84 -10.67 24.32 -31.69
C MET A 84 -12.00 25.04 -32.06
N THR A 85 -13.11 24.30 -32.18
CA THR A 85 -14.41 24.92 -32.47
C THR A 85 -14.98 25.62 -31.25
N GLN A 86 -14.54 25.22 -30.06
CA GLN A 86 -14.91 25.89 -28.81
C GLN A 86 -14.04 27.14 -28.64
N ASN A 87 -14.70 28.26 -28.41
CA ASN A 87 -14.04 29.57 -28.31
C ASN A 87 -13.33 29.75 -26.93
N VAL A 88 -12.45 28.79 -26.56
CA VAL A 88 -11.66 28.79 -25.33
C VAL A 88 -10.17 28.70 -25.66
N LYS A 89 -9.34 29.33 -24.81
CA LYS A 89 -7.89 29.23 -24.96
C LYS A 89 -7.43 27.80 -24.58
N PHE A 90 -6.41 27.31 -25.30
CA PHE A 90 -5.83 25.99 -25.01
C PHE A 90 -5.42 25.81 -23.54
N SER A 91 -4.81 26.83 -22.92
CA SER A 91 -4.39 26.77 -21.51
C SER A 91 -5.58 26.57 -20.55
N THR A 92 -6.73 27.16 -20.87
CA THR A 92 -7.95 27.02 -20.04
C THR A 92 -8.47 25.58 -20.04
N TYR A 93 -8.31 24.88 -21.17
CA TYR A 93 -8.66 23.46 -21.28
C TYR A 93 -7.58 22.54 -20.71
N ALA A 94 -6.29 22.84 -20.95
CA ALA A 94 -5.19 21.99 -20.56
C ALA A 94 -4.97 21.93 -19.04
N VAL A 95 -5.13 23.05 -18.31
CA VAL A 95 -4.90 23.10 -16.86
C VAL A 95 -5.79 22.13 -16.09
N PRO A 96 -7.11 22.08 -16.27
CA PRO A 96 -7.95 21.06 -15.62
C PRO A 96 -7.56 19.62 -15.95
N MET A 97 -7.14 19.35 -17.20
CA MET A 97 -6.69 18.02 -17.63
C MET A 97 -5.40 17.60 -16.90
N ILE A 98 -4.42 18.50 -16.82
CA ILE A 98 -3.17 18.28 -16.08
C ILE A 98 -3.47 18.03 -14.60
N ILE A 99 -4.28 18.89 -13.97
CA ILE A 99 -4.70 18.73 -12.57
C ILE A 99 -5.42 17.40 -12.35
N GLY A 100 -6.28 17.01 -13.29
CA GLY A 100 -7.03 15.76 -13.24
C GLY A 100 -6.12 14.52 -13.20
N GLU A 101 -5.10 14.48 -14.09
CA GLU A 101 -4.13 13.38 -14.11
C GLU A 101 -3.27 13.35 -12.84
N ILE A 102 -2.78 14.50 -12.38
CA ILE A 102 -2.00 14.57 -11.12
C ILE A 102 -2.84 14.11 -9.93
N ARG A 103 -4.09 14.57 -9.79
CA ARG A 103 -4.98 14.13 -8.72
C ARG A 103 -5.30 12.63 -8.79
N ARG A 104 -5.43 12.10 -10.01
CA ARG A 104 -5.64 10.67 -10.21
C ARG A 104 -4.42 9.88 -9.76
N TYR A 105 -3.22 10.29 -10.16
CA TYR A 105 -1.96 9.69 -9.73
C TYR A 105 -1.84 9.70 -8.20
N LEU A 106 -1.96 10.88 -7.57
CA LEU A 106 -1.88 11.02 -6.10
C LEU A 106 -2.87 10.12 -5.35
N ARG A 107 -4.05 9.89 -5.91
CA ARG A 107 -5.04 8.99 -5.30
C ARG A 107 -4.71 7.51 -5.45
N ASP A 108 -4.10 7.16 -6.59
CA ASP A 108 -3.88 5.76 -6.98
C ASP A 108 -2.45 5.27 -6.62
N ASN A 109 -1.53 6.18 -6.19
CA ASN A 109 -0.11 5.93 -5.91
C ASN A 109 0.19 5.57 -4.43
N ASP A 110 -0.80 5.23 -3.63
CA ASP A 110 -0.54 4.78 -2.25
C ASP A 110 0.18 3.42 -2.24
N SER A 111 1.11 3.25 -1.29
CA SER A 111 1.87 1.99 -1.09
C SER A 111 0.95 0.79 -0.84
N VAL A 112 -0.19 1.02 -0.18
CA VAL A 112 -1.22 0.03 0.06
C VAL A 112 -2.50 0.46 -0.63
N ARG A 113 -3.07 -0.44 -1.47
CA ARG A 113 -4.31 -0.14 -2.18
C ARG A 113 -5.51 -0.13 -1.25
N VAL A 114 -6.06 1.05 -1.00
CA VAL A 114 -7.30 1.25 -0.24
C VAL A 114 -8.47 1.51 -1.19
N SER A 115 -9.65 0.94 -0.91
CA SER A 115 -10.85 1.17 -1.72
C SER A 115 -11.31 2.63 -1.65
N ARG A 116 -11.97 3.12 -2.72
CA ARG A 116 -12.46 4.51 -2.77
C ARG A 116 -13.47 4.80 -1.67
N SER A 117 -14.37 3.87 -1.40
CA SER A 117 -15.37 4.04 -0.35
C SER A 117 -14.73 4.26 1.03
N ILE A 118 -13.69 3.48 1.36
CA ILE A 118 -12.96 3.63 2.62
C ILE A 118 -12.24 4.99 2.68
N LYS A 119 -11.57 5.40 1.58
CA LYS A 119 -10.92 6.73 1.51
C LYS A 119 -11.92 7.88 1.66
N ASP A 120 -13.10 7.77 1.04
CA ASP A 120 -14.16 8.78 1.16
C ASP A 120 -14.70 8.85 2.59
N THR A 121 -14.88 7.69 3.25
CA THR A 121 -15.28 7.62 4.66
C THR A 121 -14.19 8.22 5.56
N ALA A 122 -12.92 7.90 5.32
CA ALA A 122 -11.79 8.46 6.07
C ALA A 122 -11.72 9.99 5.95
N TYR A 123 -11.89 10.52 4.73
CA TYR A 123 -11.91 11.97 4.51
C TYR A 123 -13.06 12.66 5.28
N LYS A 124 -14.27 12.07 5.24
CA LYS A 124 -15.41 12.57 6.02
C LYS A 124 -15.14 12.49 7.53
N ALA A 125 -14.51 11.40 8.00
CA ALA A 125 -14.16 11.24 9.41
C ALA A 125 -13.14 12.28 9.88
N MET A 126 -12.14 12.62 9.05
CA MET A 126 -11.20 13.70 9.36
C MET A 126 -11.88 15.07 9.40
N GLN A 127 -12.76 15.38 8.46
CA GLN A 127 -13.53 16.63 8.48
C GLN A 127 -14.44 16.72 9.71
N ALA A 128 -15.11 15.62 10.08
CA ALA A 128 -15.94 15.56 11.27
C ALA A 128 -15.08 15.76 12.54
N LYS A 129 -13.89 15.15 12.59
CA LYS A 129 -12.93 15.35 13.68
C LYS A 129 -12.56 16.82 13.83
N GLU A 130 -12.19 17.50 12.75
CA GLU A 130 -11.86 18.94 12.77
C GLU A 130 -13.06 19.81 13.21
N ALA A 131 -14.25 19.51 12.69
CA ALA A 131 -15.46 20.24 13.07
C ALA A 131 -15.77 20.09 14.57
N LEU A 132 -15.65 18.88 15.12
CA LEU A 132 -15.88 18.61 16.54
C LEU A 132 -14.81 19.23 17.43
N ILE A 133 -13.53 19.24 17.00
CA ILE A 133 -12.46 19.97 17.72
C ILE A 133 -12.78 21.45 17.80
N ASN A 134 -13.21 22.07 16.71
CA ASN A 134 -13.57 23.48 16.68
C ASN A 134 -14.78 23.79 17.56
N LEU A 135 -15.73 22.86 17.69
CA LEU A 135 -16.94 23.02 18.51
C LEU A 135 -16.67 22.80 19.99
N HIS A 136 -15.91 21.76 20.35
CA HIS A 136 -15.74 21.32 21.74
C HIS A 136 -14.40 21.73 22.36
N HIS A 137 -13.45 22.26 21.54
CA HIS A 137 -12.09 22.63 21.95
C HIS A 137 -11.32 21.47 22.63
N ARG A 138 -11.66 20.22 22.27
CA ARG A 138 -10.99 18.98 22.70
C ARG A 138 -10.98 17.96 21.59
N GLU A 139 -10.11 16.97 21.71
CA GLU A 139 -10.08 15.84 20.77
C GLU A 139 -11.35 14.97 20.93
N PRO A 140 -12.13 14.75 19.85
CA PRO A 140 -13.31 13.92 19.89
C PRO A 140 -12.95 12.44 19.96
N SER A 141 -13.78 11.65 20.63
CA SER A 141 -13.69 10.19 20.60
C SER A 141 -14.18 9.64 19.26
N ILE A 142 -13.77 8.39 18.95
CA ILE A 142 -14.24 7.69 17.73
C ILE A 142 -15.78 7.55 17.73
N ILE A 143 -16.39 7.40 18.91
CA ILE A 143 -17.84 7.27 19.06
C ILE A 143 -18.52 8.59 18.63
N GLU A 144 -18.03 9.74 19.08
CA GLU A 144 -18.57 11.06 18.72
C GLU A 144 -18.44 11.33 17.21
N ILE A 145 -17.33 10.90 16.58
CA ILE A 145 -17.16 10.99 15.12
C ILE A 145 -18.17 10.10 14.40
N ALA A 146 -18.36 8.87 14.88
CA ALA A 146 -19.30 7.91 14.31
C ALA A 146 -20.76 8.41 14.40
N GLU A 147 -21.16 8.95 15.54
CA GLU A 147 -22.47 9.56 15.76
C GLU A 147 -22.67 10.77 14.85
N TYR A 148 -21.67 11.66 14.74
CA TYR A 148 -21.72 12.83 13.87
C TYR A 148 -21.92 12.47 12.40
N LEU A 149 -21.28 11.36 11.94
CA LEU A 149 -21.39 10.86 10.57
C LEU A 149 -22.59 9.92 10.35
N SER A 150 -23.25 9.50 11.41
CA SER A 150 -24.30 8.46 11.38
C SER A 150 -23.79 7.14 10.76
N LEU A 151 -22.56 6.74 11.10
CA LEU A 151 -21.90 5.53 10.63
C LEU A 151 -21.59 4.60 11.81
N PRO A 152 -21.47 3.27 11.58
CA PRO A 152 -20.98 2.33 12.58
C PRO A 152 -19.55 2.72 13.00
N LYS A 153 -19.25 2.58 14.27
CA LYS A 153 -17.93 2.93 14.81
C LYS A 153 -16.80 2.10 14.18
N GLU A 154 -17.09 0.84 13.85
CA GLU A 154 -16.17 -0.09 13.20
C GLU A 154 -15.73 0.42 11.82
N GLU A 155 -16.66 0.99 11.04
CA GLU A 155 -16.34 1.58 9.73
C GLU A 155 -15.45 2.81 9.86
N VAL A 156 -15.69 3.64 10.89
CA VAL A 156 -14.86 4.83 11.14
C VAL A 156 -13.45 4.43 11.56
N VAL A 157 -13.29 3.41 12.41
CA VAL A 157 -11.97 2.88 12.82
C VAL A 157 -11.22 2.36 11.61
N ILE A 158 -11.83 1.46 10.83
CA ILE A 158 -11.21 0.89 9.62
C ILE A 158 -10.81 1.99 8.64
N ALA A 159 -11.66 3.00 8.45
CA ALA A 159 -11.37 4.10 7.55
C ALA A 159 -10.18 4.95 8.03
N LEU A 160 -10.12 5.32 9.30
CA LEU A 160 -9.02 6.11 9.86
C LEU A 160 -7.70 5.33 9.89
N GLU A 161 -7.73 4.03 10.19
CA GLU A 161 -6.53 3.18 10.15
C GLU A 161 -6.01 2.96 8.72
N SER A 162 -6.90 2.95 7.73
CA SER A 162 -6.54 2.70 6.34
C SER A 162 -5.75 3.82 5.66
N ILE A 163 -5.77 5.04 6.21
CA ILE A 163 -5.05 6.20 5.67
C ILE A 163 -3.70 6.46 6.36
N VAL A 164 -3.34 5.61 7.32
CA VAL A 164 -2.02 5.69 7.97
C VAL A 164 -0.96 5.16 7.02
N ASP A 165 0.04 5.98 6.74
CA ASP A 165 1.15 5.58 5.89
C ASP A 165 1.98 4.46 6.54
N PRO A 166 2.43 3.45 5.78
CA PRO A 166 3.32 2.42 6.28
C PRO A 166 4.65 3.03 6.72
N ILE A 167 5.14 2.59 7.87
CA ILE A 167 6.45 2.97 8.40
C ILE A 167 7.52 2.04 7.81
N SER A 168 8.69 2.56 7.48
CA SER A 168 9.80 1.73 7.03
C SER A 168 10.31 0.82 8.16
N LEU A 169 10.52 -0.46 7.88
CA LEU A 169 11.16 -1.36 8.83
C LEU A 169 12.60 -0.95 9.18
N TYR A 170 13.26 -0.20 8.28
CA TYR A 170 14.60 0.35 8.48
C TYR A 170 14.57 1.78 9.03
N GLU A 171 13.41 2.27 9.49
CA GLU A 171 13.35 3.55 10.18
C GLU A 171 14.02 3.43 11.55
N PRO A 172 14.99 4.31 11.88
CA PRO A 172 15.66 4.28 13.16
C PRO A 172 14.69 4.71 14.27
N VAL A 173 14.47 3.83 15.24
CA VAL A 173 13.65 4.15 16.44
C VAL A 173 14.49 4.88 17.46
N TYR A 174 15.77 4.51 17.58
CA TYR A 174 16.72 5.09 18.52
C TYR A 174 18.12 5.10 17.94
N SER A 175 18.82 6.24 18.06
CA SER A 175 20.21 6.41 17.64
C SER A 175 20.91 7.32 18.66
N ASP A 176 21.78 6.75 19.49
CA ASP A 176 22.54 7.47 20.53
C ASP A 176 24.05 7.29 20.34
N GLY A 177 24.55 7.46 19.11
CA GLY A 177 25.97 7.39 18.80
C GLY A 177 26.61 5.99 18.86
N GLY A 178 25.81 4.94 19.13
CA GLY A 178 26.14 3.52 19.07
C GLY A 178 25.40 2.80 17.94
N ASP A 179 25.09 1.53 18.16
CA ASP A 179 24.28 0.75 17.20
C ASP A 179 22.87 1.32 17.09
N THR A 180 22.45 1.59 15.86
CA THR A 180 21.11 2.11 15.58
C THR A 180 20.08 0.98 15.70
N ILE A 181 19.05 1.17 16.52
CA ILE A 181 17.92 0.25 16.64
C ILE A 181 16.86 0.63 15.62
N TYR A 182 16.49 -0.31 14.77
CA TYR A 182 15.46 -0.15 13.74
C TYR A 182 14.11 -0.70 14.19
N VAL A 183 13.03 -0.28 13.52
CA VAL A 183 11.69 -0.86 13.74
C VAL A 183 11.71 -2.38 13.54
N LEU A 184 12.50 -2.88 12.59
CA LEU A 184 12.67 -4.31 12.32
C LEU A 184 13.13 -5.09 13.55
N ASP A 185 14.02 -4.51 14.36
CA ASP A 185 14.56 -5.16 15.56
C ASP A 185 13.51 -5.31 16.68
N GLN A 186 12.42 -4.53 16.59
CA GLN A 186 11.30 -4.60 17.55
C GLN A 186 10.18 -5.54 17.09
N VAL A 187 10.19 -5.96 15.83
CA VAL A 187 9.21 -6.90 15.26
C VAL A 187 9.69 -8.32 15.52
N GLY A 188 9.34 -8.88 16.68
CA GLY A 188 9.63 -10.26 17.02
C GLY A 188 8.56 -11.22 16.50
N ASP A 189 8.96 -12.42 16.11
CA ASP A 189 8.03 -13.51 15.90
C ASP A 189 7.63 -14.11 17.24
N ARG A 190 6.38 -13.91 17.65
CA ARG A 190 5.86 -14.39 18.94
C ARG A 190 5.75 -15.92 19.05
N ASN A 191 5.89 -16.64 17.93
CA ASN A 191 5.64 -18.08 17.88
C ASN A 191 6.90 -18.94 17.66
N ASP A 192 8.04 -18.34 17.29
CA ASP A 192 9.19 -19.13 16.82
C ASP A 192 9.93 -19.83 17.97
N ASP A 193 10.07 -19.17 19.11
CA ASP A 193 10.84 -19.72 20.25
C ASP A 193 10.13 -20.88 20.97
N LEU A 194 8.80 -20.93 20.96
CA LEU A 194 8.03 -21.99 21.59
C LEU A 194 7.92 -23.22 20.69
N ASN A 195 7.78 -23.03 19.39
CA ASN A 195 7.58 -24.12 18.43
C ASN A 195 8.81 -25.02 18.29
N TRP A 196 10.02 -24.48 18.23
CA TRP A 196 11.23 -25.29 18.06
C TRP A 196 11.61 -26.05 19.34
N LEU A 197 11.38 -25.45 20.52
CA LEU A 197 11.55 -26.15 21.80
C LEU A 197 10.58 -27.32 21.95
N ASP A 198 9.31 -27.11 21.59
CA ASP A 198 8.28 -28.15 21.57
C ASP A 198 8.61 -29.24 20.54
N GLU A 199 9.15 -28.86 19.38
CA GLU A 199 9.59 -29.82 18.37
C GLU A 199 10.78 -30.67 18.86
N ILE A 200 11.75 -30.08 19.52
CA ILE A 200 12.89 -30.81 20.12
C ILE A 200 12.40 -31.74 21.21
N ALA A 201 11.58 -31.23 22.13
CA ALA A 201 11.01 -32.03 23.23
C ALA A 201 10.16 -33.18 22.69
N PHE A 202 9.36 -32.94 21.65
CA PHE A 202 8.58 -33.99 20.99
C PHE A 202 9.48 -35.05 20.34
N LYS A 203 10.51 -34.65 19.59
CA LYS A 203 11.46 -35.56 18.94
C LYS A 203 12.18 -36.43 19.96
N GLU A 204 12.56 -35.86 21.10
CA GLU A 204 13.21 -36.58 22.19
C GLU A 204 12.24 -37.55 22.87
N ALA A 205 11.02 -37.14 23.15
CA ALA A 205 9.98 -38.01 23.73
C ALA A 205 9.67 -39.20 22.79
N VAL A 206 9.58 -38.97 21.50
CA VAL A 206 9.38 -40.03 20.49
C VAL A 206 10.59 -40.97 20.44
N ARG A 207 11.84 -40.49 20.57
CA ARG A 207 13.04 -41.34 20.61
C ARG A 207 13.00 -42.34 21.76
N ASN A 208 12.46 -41.94 22.90
CA ASN A 208 12.37 -42.76 24.13
C ASN A 208 11.23 -43.81 24.13
N LEU A 209 10.39 -43.82 23.07
CA LEU A 209 9.37 -44.84 22.88
C LEU A 209 9.97 -46.15 22.35
N SER A 210 9.35 -47.29 22.73
CA SER A 210 9.70 -48.60 22.15
C SER A 210 9.31 -48.66 20.67
N ASP A 211 9.97 -49.53 19.89
CA ASP A 211 9.67 -49.67 18.45
C ASP A 211 8.22 -50.08 18.17
N ARG A 212 7.61 -50.84 19.07
CA ARG A 212 6.18 -51.17 19.01
C ARG A 212 5.29 -49.94 19.19
N GLU A 213 5.58 -49.08 20.18
CA GLU A 213 4.84 -47.84 20.42
C GLU A 213 4.99 -46.90 19.22
N LYS A 214 6.22 -46.71 18.69
CA LYS A 214 6.48 -45.91 17.46
C LYS A 214 5.68 -46.41 16.30
N ARG A 215 5.65 -47.73 16.07
CA ARG A 215 4.91 -48.32 14.94
C ARG A 215 3.41 -48.12 15.08
N ILE A 216 2.85 -48.27 16.28
CA ILE A 216 1.43 -48.04 16.53
C ILE A 216 1.08 -46.57 16.29
N LEU A 217 1.85 -45.61 16.83
CA LEU A 217 1.64 -44.18 16.59
C LEU A 217 1.77 -43.81 15.13
N GLY A 218 2.76 -44.37 14.41
CA GLY A 218 2.92 -44.15 12.97
C GLY A 218 1.72 -44.62 12.15
N LEU A 219 1.19 -45.83 12.44
CA LEU A 219 0.02 -46.35 11.76
C LEU A 219 -1.25 -45.55 12.06
N ARG A 220 -1.41 -45.12 13.33
CA ARG A 220 -2.58 -44.36 13.79
C ARG A 220 -2.60 -42.92 13.28
N PHE A 221 -1.51 -42.17 13.48
CA PHE A 221 -1.48 -40.73 13.27
C PHE A 221 -0.88 -40.31 11.91
N MET A 222 0.04 -41.09 11.34
CA MET A 222 0.63 -40.80 10.04
C MET A 222 -0.14 -41.43 8.87
N GLN A 223 -0.67 -42.66 9.08
CA GLN A 223 -1.43 -43.37 8.06
C GLN A 223 -2.94 -43.33 8.26
N GLY A 224 -3.43 -42.76 9.37
CA GLY A 224 -4.86 -42.60 9.65
C GLY A 224 -5.64 -43.87 9.93
N LYS A 225 -4.95 -45.03 10.24
CA LYS A 225 -5.61 -46.31 10.46
C LYS A 225 -6.39 -46.35 11.77
N THR A 226 -7.47 -47.11 11.80
CA THR A 226 -8.27 -47.36 12.99
C THR A 226 -7.52 -48.33 13.96
N GLN A 227 -7.90 -48.37 15.25
CA GLN A 227 -7.28 -49.31 16.21
C GLN A 227 -7.52 -50.79 15.82
N MET A 228 -8.61 -51.08 15.13
CA MET A 228 -8.93 -52.43 14.61
C MET A 228 -7.95 -52.83 13.52
N GLU A 229 -7.77 -51.97 12.48
CA GLU A 229 -6.83 -52.23 11.37
C GLU A 229 -5.38 -52.35 11.88
N VAL A 230 -4.98 -51.54 12.88
CA VAL A 230 -3.65 -51.65 13.48
C VAL A 230 -3.52 -52.95 14.28
N SER A 231 -4.58 -53.44 14.95
CA SER A 231 -4.55 -54.73 15.65
C SER A 231 -4.35 -55.91 14.72
N GLU A 232 -5.00 -55.88 13.57
CA GLU A 232 -4.85 -56.92 12.51
C GLU A 232 -3.44 -56.88 11.90
N GLU A 233 -2.89 -55.70 11.59
CA GLU A 233 -1.58 -55.55 11.00
C GLU A 233 -0.41 -55.94 11.92
N ILE A 234 -0.51 -55.63 13.22
CA ILE A 234 0.53 -55.90 14.20
C ILE A 234 0.36 -57.28 14.87
N GLY A 235 -0.82 -57.91 14.74
CA GLY A 235 -1.11 -59.23 15.28
C GLY A 235 -1.34 -59.22 16.81
N ILE A 236 -1.94 -58.18 17.36
CA ILE A 236 -2.29 -58.04 18.80
C ILE A 236 -3.76 -57.61 18.95
N SER A 237 -4.33 -57.81 20.14
CA SER A 237 -5.74 -57.42 20.38
C SER A 237 -5.93 -55.88 20.32
N GLN A 238 -7.10 -55.44 19.87
CA GLN A 238 -7.46 -54.01 19.83
C GLN A 238 -7.33 -53.36 21.25
N ALA A 239 -7.65 -54.08 22.30
CA ALA A 239 -7.47 -53.58 23.67
C ALA A 239 -5.99 -53.33 24.04
N GLN A 240 -5.06 -54.16 23.52
CA GLN A 240 -3.61 -53.94 23.67
C GLN A 240 -3.13 -52.74 22.85
N VAL A 241 -3.63 -52.55 21.62
CA VAL A 241 -3.34 -51.34 20.79
C VAL A 241 -3.76 -50.10 21.56
N SER A 242 -4.98 -50.06 22.09
CA SER A 242 -5.51 -48.91 22.85
C SER A 242 -4.66 -48.58 24.08
N ARG A 243 -4.21 -49.62 24.84
CA ARG A 243 -3.35 -49.42 26.01
C ARG A 243 -1.98 -48.88 25.65
N LEU A 244 -1.36 -49.43 24.60
CA LEU A 244 -0.04 -48.98 24.11
C LEU A 244 -0.11 -47.57 23.51
N GLU A 245 -1.16 -47.25 22.76
CA GLU A 245 -1.39 -45.89 22.22
C GLU A 245 -1.52 -44.87 23.38
N LYS A 246 -2.38 -45.13 24.36
CA LYS A 246 -2.54 -44.26 25.54
C LYS A 246 -1.25 -44.11 26.33
N GLY A 247 -0.53 -45.22 26.56
CA GLY A 247 0.76 -45.20 27.23
C GLY A 247 1.82 -44.39 26.51
N ALA A 248 1.92 -44.54 25.20
CA ALA A 248 2.83 -43.78 24.38
C ALA A 248 2.50 -42.27 24.39
N ILE A 249 1.23 -41.91 24.23
CA ILE A 249 0.77 -40.52 24.33
C ILE A 249 1.07 -39.91 25.71
N SER A 250 0.85 -40.67 26.80
CA SER A 250 1.18 -40.20 28.14
C SER A 250 2.67 -39.94 28.34
N LYS A 251 3.55 -40.81 27.77
CA LYS A 251 5.01 -40.60 27.78
C LYS A 251 5.42 -39.35 27.00
N ILE A 252 4.80 -39.10 25.85
CA ILE A 252 5.06 -37.88 25.04
C ILE A 252 4.61 -36.62 25.78
N LYS A 253 3.48 -36.66 26.47
CA LYS A 253 2.97 -35.52 27.26
C LYS A 253 3.72 -35.26 28.58
N GLY A 254 4.70 -36.08 28.91
CA GLY A 254 5.50 -35.90 30.15
C GLY A 254 4.75 -36.16 31.45
N LYS A 255 3.68 -36.98 31.38
CA LYS A 255 2.91 -37.43 32.57
C LYS A 255 3.03 -38.93 32.76
#